data_2defba404513943d1ef48bdbf6c71387
#
_entry.id   2defba404513943d1ef48bdbf6c71387
#
_cell.length_a   1.000
_cell.length_b   1.000
_cell.length_c   1.000
_cell.angle_alpha   90.00
_cell.angle_beta   90.00
_cell.angle_gamma   90.00
#
_symmetry.space_group_name_H-M   'P 1'
#
loop_
_entity.id
_entity.type
_entity.pdbx_description
1 polymer ?
#
loop_
_entity_poly.entity_id
_entity_poly.type
_entity_poly.pdbx_seq_one_letter_code
_entity_poly.pdbx_strand_id
1 'polypeptide(L)'
;MALRATYREAAGVTVVDIGGRITLGEGSALLRKTIRELLEDQRTLILLNLADVDYIDSSGIGELVSAYTGVKNRGGSLKLLHLTRKVHDLLQLTKLFTVFEVYSDETTALRSFQ
;
A
#
# COMPACT_ATOMS: atom_id res chain seq x y z
N MET A 1 -3.62 9.13 16.37
CA MET A 1 -3.42 9.79 15.07
C MET A 1 -4.19 9.07 13.98
N ALA A 2 -4.91 9.82 13.19
CA ALA A 2 -5.64 9.24 12.08
C ALA A 2 -4.70 8.89 10.91
N LEU A 3 -5.19 8.12 9.98
CA LEU A 3 -4.49 7.82 8.74
C LEU A 3 -4.73 8.96 7.75
N ARG A 4 -3.71 9.29 6.98
CA ARG A 4 -3.82 10.20 5.84
C ARG A 4 -3.50 9.40 4.58
N ALA A 5 -4.28 9.60 3.53
CA ALA A 5 -4.02 8.97 2.24
C ALA A 5 -4.34 9.95 1.13
N THR A 6 -3.35 10.29 0.33
CA THR A 6 -3.51 11.11 -0.87
C THR A 6 -2.86 10.34 -2.02
N TYR A 7 -3.26 10.66 -3.25
CA TYR A 7 -2.64 9.97 -4.38
C TYR A 7 -2.30 10.94 -5.51
N ARG A 8 -1.34 10.52 -6.32
CA ARG A 8 -0.82 11.28 -7.45
C ARG A 8 -0.46 10.30 -8.57
N GLU A 9 -0.37 10.81 -9.79
CA GLU A 9 0.02 10.01 -10.94
C GLU A 9 1.50 10.24 -11.24
N ALA A 10 2.21 9.15 -11.50
CA ALA A 10 3.60 9.22 -11.89
C ALA A 10 3.91 8.05 -12.84
N ALA A 11 4.35 8.35 -14.05
CA ALA A 11 4.74 7.35 -15.06
C ALA A 11 3.66 6.30 -15.30
N GLY A 12 2.38 6.70 -15.30
CA GLY A 12 1.26 5.80 -15.55
C GLY A 12 0.84 4.99 -14.33
N VAL A 13 1.46 5.22 -13.17
CA VAL A 13 1.18 4.51 -11.92
C VAL A 13 0.51 5.47 -10.95
N THR A 14 -0.47 4.98 -10.19
CA THR A 14 -1.05 5.77 -9.11
C THR A 14 -0.24 5.52 -7.84
N VAL A 15 0.43 6.56 -7.35
CA VAL A 15 1.19 6.50 -6.11
C VAL A 15 0.30 7.00 -4.99
N VAL A 16 0.07 6.15 -3.98
CA VAL A 16 -0.73 6.53 -2.81
C VAL A 16 0.24 6.82 -1.67
N ASP A 17 0.29 8.09 -1.26
CA ASP A 17 1.14 8.51 -0.14
C ASP A 17 0.33 8.37 1.14
N ILE A 18 0.75 7.44 2.00
CA ILE A 18 0.03 7.10 3.22
C ILE A 18 0.87 7.53 4.42
N GLY A 19 0.22 8.19 5.38
CA GLY A 19 0.89 8.58 6.61
C GLY A 19 -0.01 8.35 7.81
N GLY A 20 0.62 8.10 8.97
CA GLY A 20 -0.09 7.89 10.22
C GLY A 20 -0.17 6.43 10.60
N ARG A 21 -1.33 5.96 11.03
CA ARG A 21 -1.49 4.62 11.61
C ARG A 21 -2.49 3.80 10.82
N ILE A 22 -2.09 2.60 10.43
CA ILE A 22 -3.00 1.66 9.76
C ILE A 22 -3.43 0.63 10.80
N THR A 23 -4.44 0.99 11.56
CA THR A 23 -4.92 0.17 12.67
C THR A 23 -6.41 -0.13 12.50
N LEU A 24 -6.90 -1.05 13.33
CA LEU A 24 -8.31 -1.41 13.36
C LEU A 24 -9.17 -0.15 13.50
N GLY A 25 -10.24 -0.07 12.72
CA GLY A 25 -11.16 1.06 12.72
C GLY A 25 -10.88 2.02 11.58
N GLU A 26 -10.65 3.31 11.91
CA GLU A 26 -10.55 4.37 10.89
C GLU A 26 -9.44 4.15 9.88
N GLY A 27 -8.26 3.74 10.34
CA GLY A 27 -7.10 3.56 9.46
C GLY A 27 -7.34 2.47 8.42
N SER A 28 -7.77 1.29 8.88
CA SER A 28 -8.06 0.18 7.98
C SER A 28 -9.21 0.51 7.03
N ALA A 29 -10.24 1.18 7.55
CA ALA A 29 -11.40 1.56 6.74
C ALA A 29 -11.02 2.57 5.65
N LEU A 30 -10.17 3.55 5.98
CA LEU A 30 -9.74 4.55 5.00
C LEU A 30 -8.90 3.92 3.90
N LEU A 31 -7.98 3.02 4.27
CA LEU A 31 -7.17 2.32 3.27
C LEU A 31 -8.07 1.50 2.32
N ARG A 32 -9.02 0.76 2.88
CA ARG A 32 -9.97 -0.02 2.08
C ARG A 32 -10.76 0.88 1.12
N LYS A 33 -11.27 1.99 1.62
CA LYS A 33 -12.03 2.93 0.82
C LYS A 33 -11.19 3.51 -0.32
N THR A 34 -9.96 3.91 0.00
CA THR A 34 -9.05 4.49 -1.00
C THR A 34 -8.78 3.51 -2.13
N ILE A 35 -8.45 2.27 -1.80
CA ILE A 35 -8.17 1.25 -2.82
C ILE A 35 -9.42 0.97 -3.64
N ARG A 36 -10.58 0.85 -2.99
CA ARG A 36 -11.82 0.58 -3.70
C ARG A 36 -12.14 1.70 -4.71
N GLU A 37 -11.97 2.95 -4.31
CA GLU A 37 -12.24 4.09 -5.19
C GLU A 37 -11.29 4.09 -6.39
N LEU A 38 -10.01 3.75 -6.18
CA LEU A 38 -9.06 3.67 -7.28
C LEU A 38 -9.43 2.56 -8.26
N LEU A 39 -9.83 1.40 -7.75
CA LEU A 39 -10.22 0.29 -8.62
C LEU A 39 -11.50 0.61 -9.40
N GLU A 40 -12.45 1.31 -8.77
CA GLU A 40 -13.67 1.75 -9.46
C GLU A 40 -13.35 2.73 -10.59
N ASP A 41 -12.26 3.47 -10.47
CA ASP A 41 -11.78 4.41 -11.47
C ASP A 41 -10.79 3.76 -12.45
N GLN A 42 -10.74 2.44 -12.49
CA GLN A 42 -9.87 1.67 -13.40
C GLN A 42 -8.37 1.92 -13.15
N ARG A 43 -7.99 2.37 -11.97
CA ARG A 43 -6.59 2.60 -11.60
C ARG A 43 -6.07 1.34 -10.94
N THR A 44 -5.41 0.49 -11.72
CA THR A 44 -5.00 -0.84 -11.28
C THR A 44 -3.48 -0.99 -11.12
N LEU A 45 -2.70 0.04 -11.45
CA LEU A 45 -1.26 0.04 -11.19
C LEU A 45 -1.03 0.95 -9.99
N ILE A 46 -0.81 0.37 -8.82
CA ILE A 46 -0.81 1.10 -7.55
C ILE A 46 0.49 0.87 -6.79
N LEU A 47 1.11 1.97 -6.39
CA LEU A 47 2.32 1.95 -5.55
C LEU A 47 1.97 2.63 -4.23
N LEU A 48 1.99 1.86 -3.13
CA LEU A 48 1.71 2.41 -1.81
C LEU A 48 3.01 2.90 -1.18
N ASN A 49 3.11 4.21 -0.97
CA ASN A 49 4.25 4.81 -0.31
C ASN A 49 3.98 4.85 1.19
N LEU A 50 4.72 4.05 1.95
CA LEU A 50 4.53 3.87 3.38
C LEU A 50 5.58 4.60 4.23
N ALA A 51 6.31 5.54 3.63
CA ALA A 51 7.40 6.25 4.32
C ALA A 51 6.94 6.92 5.61
N ASP A 52 5.71 7.42 5.64
CA ASP A 52 5.19 8.17 6.78
C ASP A 52 4.23 7.35 7.64
N VAL A 53 4.22 6.03 7.49
CA VAL A 53 3.39 5.16 8.33
C VAL A 53 4.11 4.89 9.64
N ASP A 54 3.57 5.44 10.73
CA ASP A 54 4.18 5.33 12.06
C ASP A 54 3.95 3.97 12.69
N TYR A 55 2.81 3.36 12.41
CA TYR A 55 2.40 2.15 13.10
C TYR A 55 1.40 1.37 12.26
N ILE A 56 1.46 0.06 12.36
CA ILE A 56 0.52 -0.84 11.72
C ILE A 56 0.26 -2.02 12.66
N ASP A 57 -0.98 -2.45 12.75
CA ASP A 57 -1.32 -3.66 13.52
C ASP A 57 -1.72 -4.80 12.57
N SER A 58 -2.17 -5.91 13.15
CA SER A 58 -2.56 -7.06 12.34
C SER A 58 -3.76 -6.76 11.42
N SER A 59 -4.65 -5.87 11.85
CA SER A 59 -5.76 -5.43 10.99
C SER A 59 -5.26 -4.65 9.80
N GLY A 60 -4.26 -3.79 10.01
CA GLY A 60 -3.64 -3.04 8.92
C GLY A 60 -2.93 -3.95 7.94
N ILE A 61 -2.20 -4.94 8.45
CA ILE A 61 -1.55 -5.94 7.59
C ILE A 61 -2.61 -6.68 6.77
N GLY A 62 -3.71 -7.09 7.40
CA GLY A 62 -4.81 -7.75 6.70
C GLY A 62 -5.38 -6.88 5.58
N GLU A 63 -5.46 -5.56 5.83
CA GLU A 63 -5.97 -4.62 4.84
C GLU A 63 -5.00 -4.46 3.66
N LEU A 64 -3.68 -4.50 3.92
CA LEU A 64 -2.69 -4.49 2.84
C LEU A 64 -2.82 -5.75 1.97
N VAL A 65 -3.00 -6.90 2.59
CA VAL A 65 -3.18 -8.17 1.86
C VAL A 65 -4.47 -8.12 1.03
N SER A 66 -5.56 -7.63 1.61
CA SER A 66 -6.83 -7.48 0.89
C SER A 66 -6.68 -6.54 -0.31
N ALA A 67 -5.96 -5.44 -0.14
CA ALA A 67 -5.71 -4.50 -1.23
C ALA A 67 -4.92 -5.18 -2.35
N TYR A 68 -3.88 -5.91 -1.99
CA TYR A 68 -3.07 -6.64 -2.96
C TYR A 68 -3.93 -7.63 -3.77
N THR A 69 -4.74 -8.42 -3.07
CA THR A 69 -5.60 -9.41 -3.70
C THR A 69 -6.63 -8.76 -4.60
N GLY A 70 -7.25 -7.68 -4.14
CA GLY A 70 -8.27 -6.97 -4.92
C GLY A 70 -7.70 -6.39 -6.21
N VAL A 71 -6.50 -5.82 -6.15
CA VAL A 71 -5.84 -5.27 -7.34
C VAL A 71 -5.45 -6.39 -8.30
N LYS A 72 -4.91 -7.49 -7.80
CA LYS A 72 -4.54 -8.63 -8.63
C LYS A 72 -5.77 -9.23 -9.33
N ASN A 73 -6.88 -9.31 -8.65
CA ASN A 73 -8.13 -9.84 -9.22
C ASN A 73 -8.66 -8.97 -10.36
N ARG A 74 -8.25 -7.71 -10.42
CA ARG A 74 -8.59 -6.79 -11.51
C ARG A 74 -7.54 -6.79 -12.61
N GLY A 75 -6.54 -7.68 -12.53
CA GLY A 75 -5.48 -7.75 -13.51
C GLY A 75 -4.39 -6.71 -13.32
N GLY A 76 -4.37 -6.04 -12.18
CA GLY A 76 -3.41 -4.98 -11.89
C GLY A 76 -2.24 -5.45 -11.04
N SER A 77 -1.49 -4.49 -10.53
CA SER A 77 -0.34 -4.72 -9.66
C SER A 77 -0.32 -3.72 -8.54
N LEU A 78 -0.06 -4.20 -7.32
CA LEU A 78 0.12 -3.36 -6.14
C LEU A 78 1.48 -3.67 -5.55
N LYS A 79 2.30 -2.63 -5.37
CA LYS A 79 3.65 -2.76 -4.82
C LYS A 79 3.83 -1.76 -3.69
N LEU A 80 4.85 -1.98 -2.86
CA LEU A 80 5.11 -1.14 -1.69
C LEU A 80 6.40 -0.36 -1.86
N LEU A 81 6.43 0.86 -1.32
CA LEU A 81 7.57 1.76 -1.39
C LEU A 81 7.88 2.30 0.00
N HIS A 82 9.15 2.35 0.36
CA HIS A 82 9.64 2.99 1.59
C HIS A 82 9.02 2.43 2.86
N LEU A 83 9.29 1.18 3.19
CA LEU A 83 8.80 0.63 4.46
C LEU A 83 9.51 1.27 5.63
N THR A 84 8.74 1.71 6.64
CA THR A 84 9.34 2.05 7.92
C THR A 84 9.80 0.76 8.58
N ARG A 85 10.67 0.88 9.60
CA ARG A 85 11.17 -0.28 10.30
C ARG A 85 10.05 -1.13 10.90
N LYS A 86 9.04 -0.48 11.47
CA LYS A 86 7.92 -1.20 12.07
C LYS A 86 7.13 -2.01 11.04
N VAL A 87 6.86 -1.44 9.89
CA VAL A 87 6.14 -2.15 8.83
C VAL A 87 6.99 -3.30 8.30
N HIS A 88 8.28 -3.04 8.06
CA HIS A 88 9.21 -4.07 7.60
C HIS A 88 9.25 -5.26 8.57
N ASP A 89 9.43 -4.98 9.86
CA ASP A 89 9.55 -6.02 10.86
C ASP A 89 8.27 -6.84 10.98
N LEU A 90 7.11 -6.19 10.90
CA LEU A 90 5.84 -6.89 10.99
C LEU A 90 5.59 -7.77 9.75
N LEU A 91 5.97 -7.30 8.57
CA LEU A 91 5.87 -8.12 7.36
C LEU A 91 6.77 -9.34 7.44
N GLN A 92 7.99 -9.16 7.99
CA GLN A 92 8.89 -10.30 8.20
C GLN A 92 8.33 -11.28 9.21
N LEU A 93 7.85 -10.78 10.34
CA LEU A 93 7.32 -11.61 11.41
C LEU A 93 6.12 -12.44 10.95
N THR A 94 5.27 -11.87 10.12
CA THR A 94 4.08 -12.55 9.59
C THR A 94 4.38 -13.35 8.33
N LYS A 95 5.63 -13.33 7.85
CA LYS A 95 6.07 -14.01 6.62
C LYS A 95 5.37 -13.51 5.37
N LEU A 96 4.85 -12.29 5.41
CA LEU A 96 4.18 -11.68 4.27
C LEU A 96 5.11 -10.89 3.36
N PHE A 97 6.40 -10.78 3.75
CA PHE A 97 7.39 -10.07 2.96
C PHE A 97 7.54 -10.67 1.56
N THR A 98 7.28 -11.96 1.41
CA THR A 98 7.37 -12.63 0.12
C THR A 98 6.15 -12.40 -0.77
N VAL A 99 5.06 -11.89 -0.21
CA VAL A 99 3.83 -11.60 -0.98
C VAL A 99 4.00 -10.31 -1.76
N PHE A 100 4.64 -9.30 -1.16
CA PHE A 100 4.74 -7.97 -1.75
C PHE A 100 6.10 -7.73 -2.40
N GLU A 101 6.11 -7.02 -3.53
CA GLU A 101 7.32 -6.43 -4.06
C GLU A 101 7.54 -5.11 -3.34
N VAL A 102 8.71 -4.95 -2.74
CA VAL A 102 9.03 -3.80 -1.90
C VAL A 102 10.22 -3.06 -2.48
N TYR A 103 10.11 -1.75 -2.58
CA TYR A 103 11.15 -0.90 -3.14
C TYR A 103 11.55 0.19 -2.16
N SER A 104 12.80 0.61 -2.21
CA SER A 104 13.31 1.71 -1.40
C SER A 104 13.56 2.98 -2.21
N ASP A 105 13.28 2.94 -3.52
CA ASP A 105 13.49 4.06 -4.42
C ASP A 105 12.30 4.17 -5.37
N GLU A 106 11.67 5.34 -5.43
CA GLU A 106 10.46 5.53 -6.21
C GLU A 106 10.70 5.32 -7.71
N THR A 107 11.80 5.82 -8.24
CA THR A 107 12.10 5.68 -9.66
C THR A 107 12.19 4.20 -10.05
N THR A 108 12.89 3.40 -9.25
CA THR A 108 13.02 1.97 -9.47
C THR A 108 11.66 1.28 -9.36
N ALA A 109 10.87 1.67 -8.36
CA ALA A 109 9.53 1.13 -8.17
C ALA A 109 8.64 1.40 -9.38
N LEU A 110 8.63 2.63 -9.87
CA LEU A 110 7.81 2.99 -11.02
C LEU A 110 8.21 2.22 -12.28
N ARG A 111 9.51 2.03 -12.49
CA ARG A 111 10.00 1.25 -13.62
C ARG A 111 9.54 -0.20 -13.58
N SER A 112 9.37 -0.74 -12.39
CA SER A 112 9.00 -2.15 -12.22
C SER A 112 7.59 -2.46 -12.73
N PHE A 113 6.76 -1.43 -12.94
CA PHE A 113 5.41 -1.61 -13.47
C PHE A 113 5.37 -1.68 -15.00
N GLN A 114 6.47 -1.35 -15.65
CA GLN A 114 6.54 -1.34 -17.11
C GLN A 114 6.86 -2.70 -17.69
#